data_cb001dcb8679251a6c89a1751c2a4232
#
_entry.id   cb001dcb8679251a6c89a1751c2a4232
#
_cell.length_a   1.000
_cell.length_b   1.000
_cell.length_c   1.000
_cell.angle_alpha   90.00
_cell.angle_beta   90.00
_cell.angle_gamma   90.00
#
_symmetry.space_group_name_H-M   'P 1'
#
loop_
_entity.id
_entity.type
_entity.pdbx_description
1 polymer ?
#
loop_
_entity_poly.entity_id
_entity_poly.type
_entity_poly.pdbx_seq_one_letter_code
_entity_poly.pdbx_strand_id
1 'polypeptide(L)'
;MQSLSKILLAGLLLAAPIAVVAVPSKAQDHKTPCTEDAMIVFDASGSMAGNLGQGFMTQKPRIHEVRKALARVLPGVTQYRKVGLITYGPGPYRQCNVQLDLRPIPDATDPIMSVVTGLNPAGKTPLTEAVEQAVEVLDHRAQPGIIVLLTDGEETCDGDPCALGKTLLENSSNLTVHVIGFQMRNFTWMGASSVLDVKCLAKETGGLYISAENEEDLVKAFQQTLGCPMMSALERQGLLSDDSNLLGMRP
;
A
#
# COMPACT_ATOMS: atom_id res chain seq x y z
N MET A 1 84.22 -48.63 -17.01
CA MET A 1 83.60 -49.48 -16.02
C MET A 1 83.49 -48.63 -14.77
N GLN A 2 82.40 -47.89 -14.64
CA GLN A 2 82.17 -46.91 -13.54
C GLN A 2 80.76 -47.08 -13.00
N SER A 3 80.71 -47.32 -11.72
CA SER A 3 79.50 -47.57 -10.92
C SER A 3 78.82 -46.26 -10.61
N LEU A 4 77.53 -46.14 -10.92
CA LEU A 4 76.67 -45.05 -10.56
C LEU A 4 75.96 -45.35 -9.24
N SER A 5 76.32 -44.57 -8.21
CA SER A 5 75.68 -44.58 -6.91
C SER A 5 74.39 -43.76 -6.98
N LYS A 6 73.24 -44.38 -6.66
CA LYS A 6 71.92 -43.71 -6.56
C LYS A 6 71.74 -43.21 -5.14
N ILE A 7 71.62 -41.88 -5.00
CA ILE A 7 71.21 -41.22 -3.75
C ILE A 7 69.70 -41.04 -3.79
N LEU A 8 68.98 -41.71 -2.90
CA LEU A 8 67.56 -41.53 -2.67
C LEU A 8 67.36 -40.39 -1.63
N LEU A 9 66.82 -39.25 -2.07
CA LEU A 9 66.33 -38.22 -1.17
C LEU A 9 64.86 -38.52 -0.82
N ALA A 10 64.59 -38.87 0.43
CA ALA A 10 63.26 -39.00 0.96
C ALA A 10 62.74 -37.60 1.39
N GLY A 11 61.89 -37.05 0.59
CA GLY A 11 61.19 -35.79 0.92
C GLY A 11 60.00 -36.05 1.87
N LEU A 12 60.12 -35.54 3.10
CA LEU A 12 59.06 -35.57 4.12
C LEU A 12 58.08 -34.43 3.85
N LEU A 13 56.91 -34.74 3.27
CA LEU A 13 55.80 -33.78 3.08
C LEU A 13 55.04 -33.60 4.40
N LEU A 14 55.29 -32.49 5.07
CA LEU A 14 54.45 -32.04 6.20
C LEU A 14 53.15 -31.47 5.66
N ALA A 15 52.07 -32.22 5.79
CA ALA A 15 50.67 -31.75 5.54
C ALA A 15 50.21 -30.97 6.76
N ALA A 16 50.14 -29.64 6.62
CA ALA A 16 49.48 -28.77 7.62
C ALA A 16 47.96 -28.86 7.51
N PRO A 17 47.20 -29.02 8.60
CA PRO A 17 45.73 -29.01 8.53
C PRO A 17 45.24 -27.59 8.25
N ILE A 18 44.53 -27.41 7.14
CA ILE A 18 43.79 -26.17 6.84
C ILE A 18 42.56 -26.16 7.73
N ALA A 19 42.59 -25.34 8.78
CA ALA A 19 41.39 -25.05 9.58
C ALA A 19 40.42 -24.22 8.74
N VAL A 20 39.35 -24.84 8.26
CA VAL A 20 38.23 -24.13 7.63
C VAL A 20 37.46 -23.40 8.72
N VAL A 21 37.69 -22.09 8.82
CA VAL A 21 36.86 -21.21 9.66
C VAL A 21 35.50 -21.05 8.98
N ALA A 22 34.50 -21.71 9.51
CA ALA A 22 33.11 -21.50 9.10
C ALA A 22 32.66 -20.08 9.51
N VAL A 23 32.61 -19.16 8.54
CA VAL A 23 32.02 -17.85 8.72
C VAL A 23 30.49 -18.06 8.85
N PRO A 24 29.86 -17.63 9.95
CA PRO A 24 28.41 -17.72 10.04
C PRO A 24 27.80 -16.85 8.93
N SER A 25 27.19 -17.49 7.93
CA SER A 25 26.39 -16.83 6.93
C SER A 25 25.18 -16.24 7.65
N LYS A 26 25.12 -14.90 7.79
CA LYS A 26 23.88 -14.23 8.16
C LYS A 26 22.84 -14.65 7.14
N ALA A 27 21.83 -15.39 7.59
CA ALA A 27 20.65 -15.65 6.79
C ALA A 27 20.07 -14.28 6.42
N GLN A 28 20.21 -13.88 5.17
CA GLN A 28 19.48 -12.74 4.63
C GLN A 28 18.02 -13.15 4.63
N ASP A 29 17.24 -12.48 5.44
CA ASP A 29 15.78 -12.59 5.47
C ASP A 29 15.28 -12.12 4.09
N HIS A 30 15.17 -13.06 3.15
CA HIS A 30 14.64 -12.80 1.81
C HIS A 30 13.13 -12.60 1.93
N LYS A 31 12.73 -11.38 2.29
CA LYS A 31 11.34 -10.95 2.18
C LYS A 31 10.92 -11.10 0.73
N THR A 32 9.94 -11.97 0.48
CA THR A 32 9.38 -12.15 -0.86
C THR A 32 8.59 -10.89 -1.21
N PRO A 33 9.02 -10.08 -2.19
CA PRO A 33 8.31 -8.86 -2.56
C PRO A 33 6.95 -9.21 -3.20
N CYS A 34 5.99 -8.30 -3.05
CA CYS A 34 4.79 -8.32 -3.89
C CYS A 34 5.17 -8.07 -5.34
N THR A 35 4.44 -8.63 -6.27
CA THR A 35 4.74 -8.53 -7.70
C THR A 35 4.26 -7.22 -8.31
N GLU A 36 3.23 -6.61 -7.74
CA GLU A 36 2.60 -5.40 -8.26
C GLU A 36 3.01 -4.16 -7.47
N ASP A 37 3.35 -3.09 -8.19
CA ASP A 37 3.47 -1.76 -7.62
C ASP A 37 2.08 -1.21 -7.25
N ALA A 38 1.99 -0.38 -6.20
CA ALA A 38 0.73 0.20 -5.76
C ALA A 38 0.76 1.73 -5.78
N MET A 39 -0.40 2.33 -6.07
CA MET A 39 -0.65 3.76 -5.89
C MET A 39 -1.75 3.97 -4.86
N ILE A 40 -1.48 4.79 -3.86
CA ILE A 40 -2.51 5.33 -2.98
C ILE A 40 -3.01 6.62 -3.63
N VAL A 41 -4.32 6.68 -3.87
CA VAL A 41 -5.03 7.89 -4.31
C VAL A 41 -5.79 8.42 -3.09
N PHE A 42 -5.27 9.50 -2.52
CA PHE A 42 -5.62 9.99 -1.18
C PHE A 42 -6.50 11.23 -1.27
N ASP A 43 -7.65 11.16 -0.61
CA ASP A 43 -8.59 12.26 -0.49
C ASP A 43 -8.12 13.32 0.54
N ALA A 44 -7.88 14.52 0.06
CA ALA A 44 -7.65 15.72 0.86
C ALA A 44 -8.69 16.82 0.49
N SER A 45 -9.87 16.42 0.04
CA SER A 45 -10.97 17.35 -0.24
C SER A 45 -11.53 17.98 1.04
N GLY A 46 -12.35 19.01 0.88
CA GLY A 46 -12.89 19.78 2.00
C GLY A 46 -13.70 18.96 3.00
N SER A 47 -14.35 17.87 2.60
CA SER A 47 -15.09 16.96 3.47
C SER A 47 -14.19 16.26 4.50
N MET A 48 -12.93 15.98 4.15
CA MET A 48 -11.93 15.39 5.03
C MET A 48 -11.50 16.30 6.19
N ALA A 49 -11.77 17.62 6.10
CA ALA A 49 -11.54 18.57 7.19
C ALA A 49 -12.55 18.40 8.35
N GLY A 50 -13.62 17.61 8.15
CA GLY A 50 -14.73 17.53 9.08
C GLY A 50 -15.77 18.63 8.85
N ASN A 51 -16.92 18.52 9.50
CA ASN A 51 -18.04 19.48 9.30
C ASN A 51 -17.66 20.89 9.77
N LEU A 52 -17.40 21.77 8.83
CA LEU A 52 -17.28 23.21 9.07
C LEU A 52 -18.65 23.91 9.19
N GLY A 53 -19.74 23.14 9.24
CA GLY A 53 -21.09 23.70 9.23
C GLY A 53 -22.05 22.97 10.17
N GLN A 54 -22.61 23.74 11.11
CA GLN A 54 -23.73 23.46 11.98
C GLN A 54 -23.48 22.69 13.28
N GLY A 55 -23.22 23.47 14.32
CA GLY A 55 -23.44 23.10 15.72
C GLY A 55 -22.20 22.66 16.49
N PHE A 56 -22.13 23.11 17.70
CA PHE A 56 -21.11 23.07 18.73
C PHE A 56 -20.50 21.69 19.09
N MET A 57 -20.46 20.72 18.19
CA MET A 57 -19.73 19.47 18.40
C MET A 57 -18.56 19.42 17.41
N THR A 58 -17.37 19.60 17.92
CA THR A 58 -16.10 19.41 17.24
C THR A 58 -15.92 17.95 16.86
N GLN A 59 -16.46 17.53 15.72
CA GLN A 59 -16.04 16.25 15.14
C GLN A 59 -14.57 16.41 14.71
N LYS A 60 -13.74 15.48 15.15
CA LYS A 60 -12.34 15.43 14.71
C LYS A 60 -12.30 15.34 13.17
N PRO A 61 -11.41 16.10 12.51
CA PRO A 61 -11.24 15.98 11.07
C PRO A 61 -11.01 14.53 10.67
N ARG A 62 -11.74 14.07 9.65
CA ARG A 62 -11.64 12.69 9.13
C ARG A 62 -10.23 12.32 8.74
N ILE A 63 -9.49 13.26 8.15
CA ILE A 63 -8.10 13.08 7.74
C ILE A 63 -7.19 12.62 8.90
N HIS A 64 -7.50 12.94 10.15
CA HIS A 64 -6.69 12.49 11.29
C HIS A 64 -6.79 10.98 11.53
N GLU A 65 -7.96 10.39 11.34
CA GLU A 65 -8.12 8.94 11.47
C GLU A 65 -7.40 8.20 10.35
N VAL A 66 -7.49 8.75 9.14
CA VAL A 66 -6.79 8.16 7.98
C VAL A 66 -5.27 8.23 8.15
N ARG A 67 -4.73 9.35 8.64
CA ARG A 67 -3.30 9.50 8.93
C ARG A 67 -2.81 8.45 9.92
N LYS A 68 -3.56 8.20 10.98
CA LYS A 68 -3.23 7.18 11.98
C LYS A 68 -3.27 5.78 11.40
N ALA A 69 -4.31 5.46 10.62
CA ALA A 69 -4.43 4.17 9.97
C ALA A 69 -3.26 3.90 9.01
N LEU A 70 -2.89 4.89 8.18
CA LEU A 70 -1.74 4.77 7.29
C LEU A 70 -0.43 4.59 8.06
N ALA A 71 -0.19 5.36 9.12
CA ALA A 71 1.02 5.23 9.95
C ALA A 71 1.16 3.82 10.56
N ARG A 72 0.04 3.14 10.84
CA ARG A 72 0.03 1.76 11.36
C ARG A 72 0.27 0.71 10.29
N VAL A 73 -0.19 0.95 9.06
CA VAL A 73 -0.19 -0.05 7.99
C VAL A 73 1.05 0.04 7.11
N LEU A 74 1.46 1.24 6.72
CA LEU A 74 2.52 1.44 5.74
C LEU A 74 3.85 0.74 6.09
N PRO A 75 4.34 0.73 7.35
CA PRO A 75 5.59 0.03 7.66
C PRO A 75 5.55 -1.46 7.34
N GLY A 76 4.40 -2.11 7.49
CA GLY A 76 4.21 -3.51 7.15
C GLY A 76 4.09 -3.78 5.65
N VAL A 77 3.65 -2.80 4.87
CA VAL A 77 3.41 -2.92 3.42
C VAL A 77 4.65 -2.56 2.60
N THR A 78 5.25 -1.39 2.89
CA THR A 78 6.28 -0.79 2.03
C THR A 78 7.61 -1.53 2.03
N GLN A 79 7.84 -2.41 3.00
CA GLN A 79 8.99 -3.33 3.03
C GLN A 79 8.89 -4.46 1.98
N TYR A 80 7.68 -4.73 1.46
CA TYR A 80 7.44 -5.81 0.48
C TYR A 80 6.91 -5.31 -0.85
N ARG A 81 6.38 -4.09 -0.90
CA ARG A 81 5.72 -3.49 -2.06
C ARG A 81 6.21 -2.07 -2.27
N LYS A 82 6.48 -1.70 -3.51
CA LYS A 82 6.66 -0.30 -3.85
C LYS A 82 5.31 0.40 -3.82
N VAL A 83 5.26 1.54 -3.16
CA VAL A 83 4.04 2.32 -3.00
C VAL A 83 4.30 3.76 -3.44
N GLY A 84 3.39 4.31 -4.23
CA GLY A 84 3.35 5.71 -4.61
C GLY A 84 2.16 6.42 -3.98
N LEU A 85 2.10 7.73 -4.16
CA LEU A 85 1.06 8.60 -3.64
C LEU A 85 0.63 9.64 -4.67
N ILE A 86 -0.67 9.72 -4.87
CA ILE A 86 -1.36 10.84 -5.50
C ILE A 86 -2.32 11.41 -4.47
N THR A 87 -2.34 12.73 -4.32
CA THR A 87 -3.34 13.42 -3.49
C THR A 87 -4.26 14.24 -4.36
N TYR A 88 -5.54 14.30 -3.98
CA TYR A 88 -6.49 15.18 -4.64
C TYR A 88 -7.27 16.02 -3.61
N GLY A 89 -7.72 17.20 -4.06
CA GLY A 89 -8.47 18.11 -3.22
C GLY A 89 -7.68 18.90 -2.17
N PRO A 90 -6.32 18.86 -2.10
CA PRO A 90 -5.62 19.82 -1.26
C PRO A 90 -5.65 21.20 -1.89
N GLY A 91 -5.47 22.25 -1.07
CA GLY A 91 -5.26 23.59 -1.58
C GLY A 91 -6.48 24.46 -1.57
N PRO A 92 -6.58 25.44 -2.50
CA PRO A 92 -7.62 26.45 -2.41
C PRO A 92 -9.03 25.88 -2.50
N TYR A 93 -9.94 26.46 -1.74
CA TYR A 93 -11.34 26.12 -1.71
C TYR A 93 -11.95 26.11 -3.14
N ARG A 94 -12.75 25.09 -3.47
CA ARG A 94 -13.44 24.89 -4.75
C ARG A 94 -12.57 24.62 -5.98
N GLN A 95 -11.30 24.29 -5.83
CA GLN A 95 -10.46 23.86 -6.95
C GLN A 95 -10.42 22.33 -7.06
N CYS A 96 -10.35 21.85 -8.29
CA CYS A 96 -10.14 20.44 -8.64
C CYS A 96 -8.63 20.21 -8.82
N ASN A 97 -7.92 19.99 -7.72
CA ASN A 97 -6.48 19.79 -7.74
C ASN A 97 -6.15 18.31 -7.59
N VAL A 98 -5.28 17.82 -8.47
CA VAL A 98 -4.66 16.50 -8.38
C VAL A 98 -3.15 16.70 -8.39
N GLN A 99 -2.44 15.98 -7.54
CA GLN A 99 -1.00 16.07 -7.42
C GLN A 99 -0.36 14.69 -7.31
N LEU A 100 0.60 14.41 -8.19
CA LEU A 100 1.51 13.28 -8.02
C LEU A 100 2.59 13.66 -7.01
N ASP A 101 2.50 13.13 -5.80
CA ASP A 101 3.45 13.41 -4.73
C ASP A 101 4.64 12.47 -4.74
N LEU A 102 4.39 11.19 -5.05
CA LEU A 102 5.42 10.16 -5.03
C LEU A 102 5.13 9.08 -6.07
N ARG A 103 6.10 8.76 -6.92
CA ARG A 103 6.06 7.55 -7.75
C ARG A 103 6.32 6.31 -6.87
N PRO A 104 5.89 5.10 -7.29
CA PRO A 104 6.13 3.89 -6.49
C PRO A 104 7.61 3.66 -6.19
N ILE A 105 7.97 3.66 -4.91
CA ILE A 105 9.31 3.34 -4.41
C ILE A 105 9.25 2.31 -3.26
N PRO A 106 10.31 1.53 -3.03
CA PRO A 106 10.41 0.70 -1.84
C PRO A 106 10.53 1.58 -0.58
N ASP A 107 10.18 1.04 0.58
CA ASP A 107 10.28 1.72 1.88
C ASP A 107 9.64 3.13 1.91
N ALA A 108 8.50 3.27 1.21
CA ALA A 108 7.83 4.56 0.99
C ALA A 108 7.11 5.13 2.24
N THR A 109 7.20 4.49 3.41
CA THR A 109 6.46 4.91 4.62
C THR A 109 6.73 6.37 4.98
N ASP A 110 7.98 6.74 5.22
CA ASP A 110 8.33 8.09 5.66
C ASP A 110 8.05 9.15 4.60
N PRO A 111 8.38 8.95 3.31
CA PRO A 111 8.00 9.88 2.25
C PRO A 111 6.49 10.12 2.18
N ILE A 112 5.67 9.06 2.21
CA ILE A 112 4.21 9.17 2.17
C ILE A 112 3.69 9.91 3.40
N MET A 113 4.13 9.52 4.60
CA MET A 113 3.67 10.15 5.85
C MET A 113 4.07 11.61 5.96
N SER A 114 5.23 12.01 5.42
CA SER A 114 5.67 13.40 5.35
C SER A 114 4.67 14.25 4.55
N VAL A 115 4.26 13.78 3.37
CA VAL A 115 3.26 14.47 2.55
C VAL A 115 1.91 14.50 3.26
N VAL A 116 1.37 13.35 3.62
CA VAL A 116 0.01 13.20 4.18
C VAL A 116 -0.17 14.01 5.46
N THR A 117 0.87 14.13 6.28
CA THR A 117 0.83 14.93 7.52
C THR A 117 0.70 16.43 7.24
N GLY A 118 1.29 16.91 6.16
CA GLY A 118 1.26 18.33 5.75
C GLY A 118 -0.01 18.76 5.00
N LEU A 119 -0.88 17.84 4.58
CA LEU A 119 -2.07 18.16 3.78
C LEU A 119 -3.09 19.00 4.58
N ASN A 120 -3.67 19.98 3.91
CA ASN A 120 -4.79 20.79 4.41
C ASN A 120 -6.02 20.55 3.51
N PRO A 121 -7.01 19.79 3.97
CA PRO A 121 -8.22 19.52 3.19
C PRO A 121 -9.02 20.81 2.94
N ALA A 122 -9.33 21.11 1.66
CA ALA A 122 -10.06 22.33 1.33
C ALA A 122 -10.77 22.33 -0.04
N GLY A 123 -10.26 21.63 -1.04
CA GLY A 123 -10.73 21.66 -2.42
C GLY A 123 -11.93 20.76 -2.70
N LYS A 124 -12.21 20.58 -3.98
CA LYS A 124 -13.20 19.65 -4.52
C LYS A 124 -12.62 18.22 -4.59
N THR A 125 -13.41 17.30 -5.12
CA THR A 125 -13.11 15.85 -5.18
C THR A 125 -12.95 15.39 -6.64
N PRO A 126 -11.80 15.64 -7.31
CA PRO A 126 -11.50 15.14 -8.65
C PRO A 126 -10.97 13.71 -8.60
N LEU A 127 -11.73 12.79 -8.04
CA LEU A 127 -11.26 11.43 -7.80
C LEU A 127 -11.06 10.65 -9.11
N THR A 128 -11.84 10.93 -10.15
CA THR A 128 -11.69 10.28 -11.47
C THR A 128 -10.36 10.65 -12.11
N GLU A 129 -10.03 11.94 -12.19
CA GLU A 129 -8.75 12.45 -12.71
C GLU A 129 -7.57 11.91 -11.90
N ALA A 130 -7.72 11.81 -10.56
CA ALA A 130 -6.67 11.27 -9.71
C ALA A 130 -6.40 9.78 -9.97
N VAL A 131 -7.45 8.99 -10.22
CA VAL A 131 -7.31 7.58 -10.62
C VAL A 131 -6.71 7.46 -12.02
N GLU A 132 -7.12 8.28 -12.98
CA GLU A 132 -6.52 8.31 -14.33
C GLU A 132 -5.01 8.60 -14.26
N GLN A 133 -4.60 9.57 -13.46
CA GLN A 133 -3.19 9.86 -13.26
C GLN A 133 -2.44 8.68 -12.60
N ALA A 134 -3.06 7.98 -11.66
CA ALA A 134 -2.46 6.78 -11.05
C ALA A 134 -2.27 5.65 -12.07
N VAL A 135 -3.24 5.47 -12.96
CA VAL A 135 -3.19 4.52 -14.09
C VAL A 135 -2.00 4.81 -15.00
N GLU A 136 -1.78 6.08 -15.34
CA GLU A 136 -0.65 6.50 -16.17
C GLU A 136 0.71 6.28 -15.46
N VAL A 137 0.79 6.59 -14.17
CA VAL A 137 2.01 6.42 -13.36
C VAL A 137 2.43 4.96 -13.25
N LEU A 138 1.46 4.04 -13.13
CA LEU A 138 1.72 2.60 -13.01
C LEU A 138 2.04 1.93 -14.35
N ASP A 139 1.95 2.64 -15.48
CA ASP A 139 2.16 2.06 -16.81
C ASP A 139 1.34 0.76 -17.02
N HIS A 140 0.06 0.84 -16.73
CA HIS A 140 -0.91 -0.26 -16.65
C HIS A 140 -0.95 -1.21 -17.87
N ARG A 141 -0.41 -0.81 -19.01
CA ARG A 141 -0.36 -1.62 -20.24
C ARG A 141 0.80 -2.61 -20.23
N ALA A 142 1.86 -2.29 -19.48
CA ALA A 142 3.09 -3.07 -19.46
C ALA A 142 3.20 -3.96 -18.21
N GLN A 143 2.64 -3.52 -17.07
CA GLN A 143 2.82 -4.20 -15.79
C GLN A 143 1.52 -4.25 -14.96
N PRO A 144 1.35 -5.29 -14.13
CA PRO A 144 0.25 -5.34 -13.18
C PRO A 144 0.42 -4.24 -12.12
N GLY A 145 -0.68 -3.63 -11.72
CA GLY A 145 -0.69 -2.56 -10.74
C GLY A 145 -1.92 -2.56 -9.85
N ILE A 146 -1.79 -1.99 -8.67
CA ILE A 146 -2.88 -1.82 -7.73
C ILE A 146 -3.06 -0.34 -7.43
N ILE A 147 -4.30 0.13 -7.53
CA ILE A 147 -4.70 1.47 -7.09
C ILE A 147 -5.61 1.29 -5.87
N VAL A 148 -5.31 2.03 -4.79
CA VAL A 148 -6.16 2.10 -3.61
C VAL A 148 -6.68 3.53 -3.50
N LEU A 149 -7.91 3.74 -3.94
CA LEU A 149 -8.63 5.00 -3.82
C LEU A 149 -9.26 5.08 -2.42
N LEU A 150 -8.85 6.08 -1.64
CA LEU A 150 -9.53 6.47 -0.42
C LEU A 150 -10.39 7.70 -0.71
N THR A 151 -11.66 7.66 -0.32
CA THR A 151 -12.59 8.79 -0.44
C THR A 151 -13.61 8.82 0.68
N ASP A 152 -14.04 10.01 1.08
CA ASP A 152 -15.16 10.22 2.01
C ASP A 152 -16.40 10.86 1.34
N GLY A 153 -16.35 11.03 0.02
CA GLY A 153 -17.36 11.72 -0.76
C GLY A 153 -17.45 11.28 -2.22
N GLU A 154 -18.20 12.07 -2.97
CA GLU A 154 -18.51 11.86 -4.37
C GLU A 154 -17.59 12.66 -5.27
N GLU A 155 -17.50 12.27 -6.54
CA GLU A 155 -16.89 13.09 -7.60
C GLU A 155 -17.59 14.46 -7.67
N THR A 156 -16.84 15.55 -7.68
CA THR A 156 -17.38 16.91 -7.74
C THR A 156 -16.70 17.79 -8.80
N CYS A 157 -15.92 17.17 -9.70
CA CYS A 157 -15.15 17.84 -10.75
C CYS A 157 -15.48 17.30 -12.15
N ASP A 158 -16.74 16.93 -12.35
CA ASP A 158 -17.28 16.50 -13.63
C ASP A 158 -16.71 15.17 -14.19
N GLY A 159 -15.98 14.37 -13.38
CA GLY A 159 -15.54 13.04 -13.74
C GLY A 159 -16.64 11.98 -13.63
N ASP A 160 -16.45 10.84 -14.30
CA ASP A 160 -17.33 9.67 -14.24
C ASP A 160 -16.53 8.42 -13.86
N PRO A 161 -16.51 8.05 -12.56
CA PRO A 161 -15.77 6.88 -12.10
C PRO A 161 -16.22 5.57 -12.71
N CYS A 162 -17.52 5.44 -13.01
CA CYS A 162 -18.06 4.22 -13.60
C CYS A 162 -17.66 4.07 -15.09
N ALA A 163 -17.68 5.17 -15.86
CA ALA A 163 -17.17 5.18 -17.22
C ALA A 163 -15.68 4.87 -17.28
N LEU A 164 -14.90 5.44 -16.34
CA LEU A 164 -13.48 5.11 -16.20
C LEU A 164 -13.27 3.62 -15.93
N GLY A 165 -14.02 3.04 -14.99
CA GLY A 165 -13.93 1.61 -14.67
C GLY A 165 -14.16 0.71 -15.89
N LYS A 166 -15.14 1.02 -16.71
CA LYS A 166 -15.41 0.28 -17.97
C LYS A 166 -14.28 0.43 -18.97
N THR A 167 -13.76 1.64 -19.13
CA THR A 167 -12.61 1.90 -20.01
C THR A 167 -11.36 1.12 -19.57
N LEU A 168 -11.13 1.05 -18.27
CA LEU A 168 -10.02 0.28 -17.69
C LEU A 168 -10.20 -1.22 -17.91
N LEU A 169 -11.41 -1.74 -17.74
CA LEU A 169 -11.72 -3.15 -18.03
C LEU A 169 -11.40 -3.51 -19.49
N GLU A 170 -11.71 -2.63 -20.44
CA GLU A 170 -11.46 -2.87 -21.86
C GLU A 170 -9.98 -2.78 -22.25
N ASN A 171 -9.20 -1.91 -21.58
CA ASN A 171 -7.85 -1.57 -21.97
C ASN A 171 -6.74 -2.11 -21.06
N SER A 172 -7.07 -2.68 -19.89
CA SER A 172 -6.10 -2.94 -18.81
C SER A 172 -6.41 -4.24 -18.09
N SER A 173 -5.94 -5.36 -18.62
CA SER A 173 -6.18 -6.69 -18.03
C SER A 173 -5.49 -6.92 -16.67
N ASN A 174 -4.54 -6.07 -16.27
CA ASN A 174 -3.67 -6.30 -15.12
C ASN A 174 -3.75 -5.19 -14.04
N LEU A 175 -4.72 -4.29 -14.15
CA LEU A 175 -4.89 -3.21 -13.17
C LEU A 175 -6.10 -3.48 -12.29
N THR A 176 -5.91 -3.40 -10.97
CA THR A 176 -6.99 -3.52 -9.99
C THR A 176 -7.16 -2.21 -9.23
N VAL A 177 -8.38 -1.68 -9.18
CA VAL A 177 -8.71 -0.51 -8.38
C VAL A 177 -9.56 -0.91 -7.18
N HIS A 178 -8.98 -0.83 -5.98
CA HIS A 178 -9.73 -0.97 -4.75
C HIS A 178 -10.24 0.40 -4.30
N VAL A 179 -11.41 0.44 -3.69
CA VAL A 179 -11.99 1.67 -3.16
C VAL A 179 -12.30 1.50 -1.67
N ILE A 180 -11.77 2.41 -0.86
CA ILE A 180 -12.08 2.53 0.56
C ILE A 180 -12.97 3.76 0.74
N GLY A 181 -14.26 3.53 1.02
CA GLY A 181 -15.22 4.58 1.33
C GLY A 181 -15.22 4.87 2.83
N PHE A 182 -14.67 6.02 3.24
CA PHE A 182 -14.55 6.37 4.65
C PHE A 182 -15.71 7.25 5.09
N GLN A 183 -16.50 6.74 6.05
CA GLN A 183 -17.69 7.44 6.59
C GLN A 183 -18.62 7.97 5.49
N MET A 184 -18.66 7.26 4.36
CA MET A 184 -19.61 7.55 3.29
C MET A 184 -21.01 7.16 3.74
N ARG A 185 -21.76 8.14 4.24
CA ARG A 185 -23.17 7.92 4.61
C ARG A 185 -23.94 7.59 3.35
N ASN A 186 -24.74 6.52 3.39
CA ASN A 186 -25.70 6.22 2.35
C ASN A 186 -26.73 7.35 2.33
N PHE A 187 -26.50 8.39 1.54
CA PHE A 187 -27.47 9.42 1.25
C PHE A 187 -28.58 8.84 0.36
N THR A 188 -29.39 7.95 0.93
CA THR A 188 -30.53 7.35 0.25
C THR A 188 -31.62 8.37 -0.10
N TRP A 189 -31.46 9.64 0.31
CA TRP A 189 -32.49 10.66 0.15
C TRP A 189 -32.31 11.57 -1.07
N MET A 190 -31.13 11.61 -1.69
CA MET A 190 -30.85 12.48 -2.85
C MET A 190 -30.36 11.75 -4.10
N GLY A 191 -30.76 10.50 -4.28
CA GLY A 191 -30.34 9.73 -5.46
C GLY A 191 -29.07 8.90 -5.20
N ALA A 192 -29.25 7.60 -5.27
CA ALA A 192 -28.22 6.59 -4.96
C ALA A 192 -27.08 6.49 -6.00
N SER A 193 -26.87 7.52 -6.84
CA SER A 193 -25.92 7.40 -7.96
C SER A 193 -24.47 7.42 -7.50
N SER A 194 -24.10 8.30 -6.61
CA SER A 194 -22.72 8.63 -6.31
C SER A 194 -21.90 7.55 -5.59
N VAL A 195 -22.48 6.89 -4.58
CA VAL A 195 -21.84 5.72 -3.94
C VAL A 195 -21.80 4.54 -4.91
N LEU A 196 -22.77 4.46 -5.83
CA LEU A 196 -22.79 3.44 -6.88
C LEU A 196 -21.67 3.65 -7.88
N ASP A 197 -21.30 4.90 -8.20
CA ASP A 197 -20.28 5.20 -9.20
C ASP A 197 -18.87 4.77 -8.75
N VAL A 198 -18.50 5.03 -7.49
CA VAL A 198 -17.21 4.56 -6.97
C VAL A 198 -17.18 3.04 -6.73
N LYS A 199 -18.35 2.43 -6.39
CA LYS A 199 -18.47 0.97 -6.33
C LYS A 199 -18.35 0.33 -7.70
N CYS A 200 -18.92 1.00 -8.74
CA CYS A 200 -18.80 0.56 -10.12
C CYS A 200 -17.31 0.52 -10.53
N LEU A 201 -16.54 1.56 -10.23
CA LEU A 201 -15.10 1.62 -10.53
C LEU A 201 -14.35 0.39 -9.96
N ALA A 202 -14.55 0.06 -8.68
CA ALA A 202 -13.95 -1.11 -8.08
C ALA A 202 -14.42 -2.41 -8.74
N LYS A 203 -15.72 -2.54 -8.99
CA LYS A 203 -16.31 -3.74 -9.57
C LYS A 203 -15.80 -4.03 -10.98
N GLU A 204 -15.76 -3.03 -11.86
CA GLU A 204 -15.35 -3.17 -13.25
C GLU A 204 -13.87 -3.56 -13.37
N THR A 205 -13.04 -3.16 -12.43
CA THR A 205 -11.61 -3.50 -12.40
C THR A 205 -11.27 -4.74 -11.55
N GLY A 206 -12.28 -5.47 -11.07
CA GLY A 206 -12.08 -6.65 -10.23
C GLY A 206 -11.59 -6.35 -8.81
N GLY A 207 -11.66 -5.11 -8.37
CA GLY A 207 -11.23 -4.67 -7.06
C GLY A 207 -12.32 -4.80 -5.97
N LEU A 208 -11.95 -4.40 -4.76
CA LEU A 208 -12.82 -4.41 -3.59
C LEU A 208 -13.37 -3.01 -3.33
N TYR A 209 -14.64 -2.91 -2.97
CA TYR A 209 -15.17 -1.74 -2.27
C TYR A 209 -15.31 -2.09 -0.79
N ILE A 210 -14.64 -1.32 0.08
CA ILE A 210 -14.64 -1.52 1.52
C ILE A 210 -15.15 -0.25 2.19
N SER A 211 -16.24 -0.36 2.97
CA SER A 211 -16.73 0.73 3.81
C SER A 211 -15.99 0.72 5.13
N ALA A 212 -15.46 1.86 5.54
CA ALA A 212 -14.79 2.07 6.81
C ALA A 212 -15.48 3.19 7.59
N GLU A 213 -15.77 2.97 8.87
CA GLU A 213 -16.47 3.94 9.73
C GLU A 213 -15.53 4.57 10.79
N ASN A 214 -14.37 3.95 11.03
CA ASN A 214 -13.42 4.36 12.05
C ASN A 214 -11.98 3.96 11.68
N GLU A 215 -11.01 4.31 12.54
CA GLU A 215 -9.59 4.02 12.33
C GLU A 215 -9.30 2.52 12.16
N GLU A 216 -9.93 1.65 12.96
CA GLU A 216 -9.69 0.21 12.90
C GLU A 216 -10.21 -0.41 11.59
N ASP A 217 -11.35 0.07 11.10
CA ASP A 217 -11.86 -0.36 9.79
C ASP A 217 -10.94 0.09 8.66
N LEU A 218 -10.39 1.32 8.74
CA LEU A 218 -9.40 1.82 7.80
C LEU A 218 -8.13 0.96 7.80
N VAL A 219 -7.61 0.59 8.98
CA VAL A 219 -6.44 -0.28 9.09
C VAL A 219 -6.69 -1.60 8.38
N LYS A 220 -7.83 -2.26 8.66
CA LYS A 220 -8.20 -3.51 7.99
C LYS A 220 -8.35 -3.34 6.48
N ALA A 221 -9.00 -2.25 6.04
CA ALA A 221 -9.20 -1.96 4.63
C ALA A 221 -7.86 -1.77 3.89
N PHE A 222 -6.93 -0.99 4.45
CA PHE A 222 -5.61 -0.82 3.87
C PHE A 222 -4.78 -2.11 3.88
N GLN A 223 -4.87 -2.93 4.94
CA GLN A 223 -4.21 -4.24 4.96
C GLN A 223 -4.74 -5.17 3.88
N GLN A 224 -6.05 -5.17 3.63
CA GLN A 224 -6.66 -6.00 2.60
C GLN A 224 -6.33 -5.54 1.18
N THR A 225 -6.18 -4.24 0.96
CA THR A 225 -6.01 -3.65 -0.38
C THR A 225 -4.54 -3.44 -0.76
N LEU A 226 -3.69 -3.11 0.20
CA LEU A 226 -2.25 -2.90 -0.01
C LEU A 226 -1.40 -4.12 0.35
N GLY A 227 -1.91 -5.02 1.20
CA GLY A 227 -1.18 -6.20 1.65
C GLY A 227 -0.90 -7.20 0.52
N CYS A 228 0.15 -7.99 0.66
CA CYS A 228 0.43 -9.09 -0.26
C CYS A 228 -0.46 -10.30 0.04
N PRO A 229 -0.94 -11.04 -0.96
CA PRO A 229 -1.71 -12.27 -0.75
C PRO A 229 -1.01 -13.30 0.14
N MET A 230 0.33 -13.33 0.10
CA MET A 230 1.15 -14.23 0.92
C MET A 230 1.08 -13.88 2.42
N MET A 231 1.01 -12.60 2.78
CA MET A 231 0.89 -12.15 4.18
C MET A 231 -0.43 -12.59 4.79
N SER A 232 -1.53 -12.50 4.05
CA SER A 232 -2.85 -12.95 4.51
C SER A 232 -2.94 -14.48 4.70
N ALA A 233 -2.10 -15.25 4.03
CA ALA A 233 -2.03 -16.70 4.19
C ALA A 233 -1.22 -17.10 5.44
N LEU A 234 -0.13 -16.39 5.75
CA LEU A 234 0.69 -16.61 6.95
C LEU A 234 -0.06 -16.22 8.24
N GLU A 235 -0.78 -15.10 8.23
CA GLU A 235 -1.66 -14.71 9.34
C GLU A 235 -2.79 -15.72 9.56
N ARG A 236 -3.41 -16.25 8.50
CA ARG A 236 -4.46 -17.28 8.61
C ARG A 236 -3.94 -18.62 9.10
N GLN A 237 -2.67 -18.93 8.92
CA GLN A 237 -2.06 -20.19 9.37
C GLN A 237 -1.53 -20.10 10.81
N GLY A 238 -1.68 -18.95 11.49
CA GLY A 238 -1.25 -18.79 12.88
C GLY A 238 0.28 -18.89 13.10
N LEU A 239 1.07 -18.75 12.05
CA LEU A 239 2.53 -18.88 12.11
C LEU A 239 3.22 -17.63 12.69
N LEU A 240 2.46 -16.58 12.99
CA LEU A 240 2.94 -15.36 13.65
C LEU A 240 2.35 -15.18 15.05
N SER A 241 1.79 -16.22 15.67
CA SER A 241 1.28 -16.12 17.02
C SER A 241 2.16 -16.87 18.01
N ASP A 242 2.67 -16.09 18.94
CA ASP A 242 2.89 -16.46 20.35
C ASP A 242 4.18 -17.19 20.72
N ASP A 243 5.22 -16.38 20.94
CA ASP A 243 6.30 -16.67 21.90
C ASP A 243 5.86 -16.49 23.38
N SER A 244 4.58 -16.48 23.71
CA SER A 244 4.08 -16.23 25.06
C SER A 244 3.78 -17.51 25.87
N ASN A 245 4.13 -18.71 25.40
CA ASN A 245 3.82 -19.96 26.12
C ASN A 245 5.02 -20.80 26.58
N LEU A 246 6.16 -20.17 26.86
CA LEU A 246 7.35 -20.86 27.43
C LEU A 246 7.66 -20.49 28.88
N LEU A 247 6.67 -20.12 29.68
CA LEU A 247 6.85 -19.90 31.13
C LEU A 247 5.74 -20.57 31.95
N GLY A 248 5.78 -21.88 32.02
CA GLY A 248 4.78 -22.59 32.82
C GLY A 248 5.01 -24.07 33.04
N MET A 249 6.27 -24.51 33.24
CA MET A 249 6.52 -25.82 33.83
C MET A 249 7.70 -25.72 34.81
N ARG A 250 7.41 -25.59 36.06
CA ARG A 250 8.26 -26.01 37.17
C ARG A 250 7.50 -26.97 38.08
N PRO A 251 8.25 -27.86 38.71
CA PRO A 251 7.83 -29.16 39.22
C PRO A 251 6.91 -29.08 40.44
#